data_4793dc2715dbfdb3069bfd03b6ace299
#
_entry.id   4793dc2715dbfdb3069bfd03b6ace299
#
_cell.length_a   1.000
_cell.length_b   1.000
_cell.length_c   1.000
_cell.angle_alpha   90.00
_cell.angle_beta   90.00
_cell.angle_gamma   90.00
#
_symmetry.space_group_name_H-M   'P 1'
#
loop_
_entity.id
_entity.type
_entity.pdbx_description
1 polymer ?
#
loop_
_entity_poly.entity_id
_entity_poly.type
_entity_poly.pdbx_seq_one_letter_code
_entity_poly.pdbx_strand_id
1 'polypeptide(L)'
;MAAELKLITIYLAVSDACQHIVGNGRLRRRGFAPALTDAEVITMEIFAEMQGHHSDSAIWRYFDAHWRHFFPTLPTRSVFAKHGANLSMLKQRVQRVLYPAAADIHITDGFPISVCMNCRVSRRKIFKSEDEVSWGFCASKQQHYFGFHGHVVTNLRDEIVAFALTPANVDERSGTGSDGSPAC
;
A
#
# COMPACT_ATOMS: atom_id res chain seq x y z
N MET A 1 10.75 7.09 22.71
CA MET A 1 9.45 7.76 22.46
C MET A 1 8.37 6.76 22.82
N ALA A 2 7.41 7.11 23.68
CA ALA A 2 6.33 6.20 24.04
C ALA A 2 5.51 5.81 22.79
N ALA A 3 5.01 4.58 22.74
CA ALA A 3 4.24 4.06 21.59
C ALA A 3 3.01 4.93 21.28
N GLU A 4 2.35 5.45 22.32
CA GLU A 4 1.22 6.39 22.18
C GLU A 4 1.59 7.66 21.42
N LEU A 5 2.75 8.26 21.75
CA LEU A 5 3.20 9.47 21.08
C LEU A 5 3.47 9.22 19.59
N LYS A 6 4.05 8.05 19.26
CA LYS A 6 4.24 7.65 17.84
C LYS A 6 2.91 7.51 17.13
N LEU A 7 1.92 6.82 17.75
CA LEU A 7 0.60 6.65 17.18
C LEU A 7 -0.07 8.01 16.90
N ILE A 8 -0.03 8.92 17.88
CA ILE A 8 -0.61 10.26 17.75
C ILE A 8 0.12 11.06 16.64
N THR A 9 1.45 10.99 16.58
CA THR A 9 2.23 11.70 15.54
C THR A 9 1.86 11.21 14.14
N ILE A 10 1.74 9.89 13.94
CA ILE A 10 1.32 9.31 12.68
C ILE A 10 -0.10 9.76 12.33
N TYR A 11 -1.01 9.72 13.30
CA TYR A 11 -2.40 10.15 13.09
C TYR A 11 -2.49 11.60 12.63
N LEU A 12 -1.77 12.50 13.28
CA LEU A 12 -1.76 13.92 12.90
C LEU A 12 -1.25 14.11 11.48
N ALA A 13 -0.11 13.51 11.14
CA ALA A 13 0.46 13.61 9.79
C ALA A 13 -0.48 13.05 8.71
N VAL A 14 -1.09 11.89 8.96
CA VAL A 14 -2.04 11.27 8.02
C VAL A 14 -3.33 12.08 7.93
N SER A 15 -3.84 12.59 9.05
CA SER A 15 -5.04 13.42 9.09
C SER A 15 -4.87 14.70 8.29
N ASP A 16 -3.75 15.41 8.46
CA ASP A 16 -3.41 16.63 7.73
C ASP A 16 -3.27 16.35 6.22
N ALA A 17 -2.61 15.24 5.86
CA ALA A 17 -2.50 14.82 4.46
C ALA A 17 -3.87 14.49 3.85
N CYS A 18 -4.73 13.75 4.57
CA CYS A 18 -6.09 13.46 4.13
C CYS A 18 -6.92 14.74 3.94
N GLN A 19 -6.82 15.68 4.88
CA GLN A 19 -7.51 16.96 4.79
C GLN A 19 -7.03 17.78 3.60
N HIS A 20 -5.72 17.80 3.35
CA HIS A 20 -5.14 18.46 2.17
C HIS A 20 -5.67 17.86 0.86
N ILE A 21 -5.82 16.53 0.77
CA ILE A 21 -6.27 15.81 -0.43
C ILE A 21 -7.77 16.01 -0.69
N VAL A 22 -8.58 15.93 0.37
CA VAL A 22 -10.05 15.88 0.26
C VAL A 22 -10.65 17.29 0.43
N GLY A 23 -9.94 18.19 1.10
CA GLY A 23 -10.47 19.51 1.50
C GLY A 23 -11.67 19.35 2.42
N ASN A 24 -12.66 20.23 2.24
CA ASN A 24 -13.93 20.16 2.98
C ASN A 24 -14.93 19.12 2.38
N GLY A 25 -14.48 18.32 1.40
CA GLY A 25 -15.30 17.30 0.75
C GLY A 25 -15.31 16.01 1.55
N ARG A 26 -16.20 15.09 1.12
CA ARG A 26 -16.19 13.68 1.57
C ARG A 26 -15.70 12.81 0.42
N LEU A 27 -14.74 11.91 0.69
CA LEU A 27 -14.34 10.88 -0.28
C LEU A 27 -15.54 10.03 -0.71
N ARG A 28 -16.43 9.74 0.23
CA ARG A 28 -17.66 8.98 -0.02
C ARG A 28 -18.83 9.90 -0.14
N ARG A 29 -19.43 9.93 -1.34
CA ARG A 29 -20.62 10.74 -1.62
C ARG A 29 -21.92 10.04 -1.18
N ARG A 30 -21.92 8.72 -0.94
CA ARG A 30 -23.11 7.92 -0.63
C ARG A 30 -22.81 6.92 0.49
N GLY A 31 -23.84 6.57 1.28
CA GLY A 31 -23.76 5.58 2.35
C GLY A 31 -23.63 6.19 3.74
N PHE A 32 -23.70 5.32 4.76
CA PHE A 32 -23.51 5.69 6.16
C PHE A 32 -22.04 6.06 6.42
N ALA A 33 -21.82 6.95 7.38
CA ALA A 33 -20.47 7.25 7.86
C ALA A 33 -19.83 5.96 8.43
N PRO A 34 -18.58 5.65 8.07
CA PRO A 34 -17.91 4.51 8.65
C PRO A 34 -17.63 4.74 10.14
N ALA A 35 -17.50 3.65 10.90
CA ALA A 35 -17.20 3.70 12.34
C ALA A 35 -15.82 4.29 12.64
N LEU A 36 -14.85 4.06 11.75
CA LEU A 36 -13.53 4.69 11.77
C LEU A 36 -13.42 5.66 10.60
N THR A 37 -12.72 6.76 10.80
CA THR A 37 -12.33 7.67 9.72
C THR A 37 -11.29 7.02 8.81
N ASP A 38 -11.14 7.52 7.61
CA ASP A 38 -10.14 7.03 6.66
C ASP A 38 -8.71 7.24 7.22
N ALA A 39 -8.48 8.38 7.90
CA ALA A 39 -7.20 8.67 8.56
C ALA A 39 -6.90 7.68 9.71
N GLU A 40 -7.89 7.30 10.51
CA GLU A 40 -7.72 6.30 11.57
C GLU A 40 -7.31 4.95 10.99
N VAL A 41 -7.97 4.48 9.93
CA VAL A 41 -7.62 3.18 9.31
C VAL A 41 -6.19 3.20 8.76
N ILE A 42 -5.82 4.25 8.02
CA ILE A 42 -4.46 4.38 7.47
C ILE A 42 -3.42 4.44 8.60
N THR A 43 -3.70 5.19 9.68
CA THR A 43 -2.83 5.28 10.85
C THR A 43 -2.64 3.92 11.52
N MET A 44 -3.73 3.15 11.69
CA MET A 44 -3.66 1.80 12.27
C MET A 44 -2.77 0.89 11.44
N GLU A 45 -2.91 0.91 10.11
CA GLU A 45 -2.09 0.11 9.22
C GLU A 45 -0.61 0.51 9.31
N ILE A 46 -0.27 1.79 9.19
CA ILE A 46 1.11 2.28 9.28
C ILE A 46 1.74 1.92 10.62
N PHE A 47 1.03 2.21 11.72
CA PHE A 47 1.57 1.95 13.06
C PHE A 47 1.79 0.45 13.31
N ALA A 48 0.83 -0.40 12.90
CA ALA A 48 0.93 -1.84 13.07
C ALA A 48 2.05 -2.45 12.19
N GLU A 49 2.22 -1.99 10.95
CA GLU A 49 3.34 -2.38 10.09
C GLU A 49 4.69 -2.08 10.76
N MET A 50 4.85 -0.93 11.39
CA MET A 50 6.05 -0.58 12.17
C MET A 50 6.27 -1.49 13.39
N GLN A 51 5.23 -2.18 13.87
CA GLN A 51 5.29 -3.16 14.97
C GLN A 51 5.45 -4.61 14.45
N GLY A 52 5.55 -4.82 13.14
CA GLY A 52 5.72 -6.15 12.54
C GLY A 52 4.41 -6.89 12.26
N HIS A 53 3.28 -6.20 12.23
CA HIS A 53 1.98 -6.78 11.90
C HIS A 53 1.59 -6.47 10.45
N HIS A 54 1.75 -7.45 9.54
CA HIS A 54 1.65 -7.27 8.08
C HIS A 54 0.34 -7.77 7.45
N SER A 55 -0.66 -8.14 8.23
CA SER A 55 -1.95 -8.57 7.70
C SER A 55 -3.11 -7.87 8.39
N ASP A 56 -4.20 -7.61 7.66
CA ASP A 56 -5.41 -6.98 8.22
C ASP A 56 -5.90 -7.66 9.50
N SER A 57 -5.78 -8.99 9.55
CA SER A 57 -6.18 -9.77 10.72
C SER A 57 -5.23 -9.59 11.92
N ALA A 58 -3.93 -9.43 11.68
CA ALA A 58 -2.95 -9.16 12.72
C ALA A 58 -3.08 -7.72 13.23
N ILE A 59 -3.22 -6.77 12.31
CA ILE A 59 -3.45 -5.35 12.60
C ILE A 59 -4.68 -5.19 13.48
N TRP A 60 -5.82 -5.72 13.04
CA TRP A 60 -7.08 -5.62 13.78
C TRP A 60 -6.97 -6.20 15.19
N ARG A 61 -6.40 -7.43 15.33
CA ARG A 61 -6.22 -8.09 16.65
C ARG A 61 -5.29 -7.29 17.57
N TYR A 62 -4.21 -6.71 17.03
CA TYR A 62 -3.29 -5.89 17.78
C TYR A 62 -3.98 -4.65 18.34
N PHE A 63 -4.79 -3.96 17.54
CA PHE A 63 -5.53 -2.78 18.00
C PHE A 63 -6.67 -3.15 18.96
N ASP A 64 -7.36 -4.25 18.72
CA ASP A 64 -8.41 -4.74 19.62
C ASP A 64 -7.87 -5.07 21.01
N ALA A 65 -6.67 -5.68 21.09
CA ALA A 65 -6.04 -6.08 22.35
C ALA A 65 -5.37 -4.94 23.11
N HIS A 66 -4.74 -3.98 22.41
CA HIS A 66 -3.85 -3.02 23.07
C HIS A 66 -4.29 -1.56 22.95
N TRP A 67 -5.10 -1.21 21.94
CA TRP A 67 -5.38 0.18 21.60
C TRP A 67 -6.86 0.53 21.57
N ARG A 68 -7.72 -0.33 22.08
CA ARG A 68 -9.17 -0.13 22.06
C ARG A 68 -9.63 1.16 22.75
N HIS A 69 -8.88 1.65 23.72
CA HIS A 69 -9.16 2.91 24.40
C HIS A 69 -8.99 4.14 23.49
N PHE A 70 -8.11 4.07 22.46
CA PHE A 70 -8.00 5.11 21.43
C PHE A 70 -9.02 4.92 20.30
N PHE A 71 -9.48 3.69 20.07
CA PHE A 71 -10.41 3.32 18.99
C PHE A 71 -11.66 2.64 19.55
N PRO A 72 -12.51 3.36 20.33
CA PRO A 72 -13.68 2.76 20.99
C PRO A 72 -14.72 2.22 20.00
N THR A 73 -14.76 2.80 18.80
CA THR A 73 -15.66 2.41 17.70
C THR A 73 -15.06 1.40 16.73
N LEU A 74 -13.99 0.68 17.13
CA LEU A 74 -13.35 -0.32 16.28
C LEU A 74 -14.37 -1.34 15.76
N PRO A 75 -14.60 -1.41 14.43
CA PRO A 75 -15.61 -2.28 13.84
C PRO A 75 -15.15 -3.75 13.85
N THR A 76 -15.97 -4.64 13.32
CA THR A 76 -15.55 -6.04 13.11
C THR A 76 -14.38 -6.12 12.14
N ARG A 77 -13.56 -7.17 12.28
CA ARG A 77 -12.38 -7.40 11.43
C ARG A 77 -12.68 -7.34 9.93
N SER A 78 -13.80 -7.92 9.49
CA SER A 78 -14.20 -7.93 8.08
C SER A 78 -14.54 -6.54 7.55
N VAL A 79 -15.16 -5.71 8.37
CA VAL A 79 -15.46 -4.31 8.03
C VAL A 79 -14.19 -3.48 7.98
N PHE A 80 -13.26 -3.67 8.92
CA PHE A 80 -11.96 -3.03 8.92
C PHE A 80 -11.16 -3.36 7.64
N ALA A 81 -10.98 -4.65 7.33
CA ALA A 81 -10.26 -5.09 6.14
C ALA A 81 -10.87 -4.55 4.83
N LYS A 82 -12.21 -4.59 4.71
CA LYS A 82 -12.91 -4.01 3.56
C LYS A 82 -12.72 -2.49 3.47
N HIS A 83 -12.68 -1.80 4.61
CA HIS A 83 -12.42 -0.37 4.65
C HIS A 83 -11.00 -0.08 4.16
N GLY A 84 -9.99 -0.75 4.71
CA GLY A 84 -8.58 -0.60 4.31
C GLY A 84 -8.34 -0.88 2.81
N ALA A 85 -8.97 -1.94 2.27
CA ALA A 85 -8.88 -2.26 0.84
C ALA A 85 -9.45 -1.15 -0.07
N ASN A 86 -10.53 -0.47 0.35
CA ASN A 86 -11.14 0.63 -0.41
C ASN A 86 -10.32 1.93 -0.37
N LEU A 87 -9.29 2.01 0.49
CA LEU A 87 -8.47 3.21 0.64
C LEU A 87 -7.18 3.18 -0.18
N SER A 88 -6.96 2.19 -1.05
CA SER A 88 -5.72 2.02 -1.80
C SER A 88 -5.30 3.29 -2.56
N MET A 89 -6.21 3.93 -3.27
CA MET A 89 -5.94 5.17 -4.00
C MET A 89 -5.66 6.36 -3.05
N LEU A 90 -6.36 6.43 -1.91
CA LEU A 90 -6.09 7.47 -0.93
C LEU A 90 -4.72 7.30 -0.29
N LYS A 91 -4.34 6.07 0.07
CA LYS A 91 -3.02 5.75 0.63
C LYS A 91 -1.89 6.21 -0.28
N GLN A 92 -2.00 5.96 -1.59
CA GLN A 92 -1.02 6.45 -2.57
C GLN A 92 -0.96 7.98 -2.61
N ARG A 93 -2.10 8.67 -2.53
CA ARG A 93 -2.13 10.14 -2.50
C ARG A 93 -1.55 10.69 -1.20
N VAL A 94 -1.85 10.07 -0.05
CA VAL A 94 -1.28 10.42 1.26
C VAL A 94 0.25 10.26 1.22
N GLN A 95 0.74 9.14 0.68
CA GLN A 95 2.18 8.92 0.51
C GLN A 95 2.84 10.05 -0.29
N ARG A 96 2.26 10.49 -1.42
CA ARG A 96 2.79 11.58 -2.25
C ARG A 96 2.80 12.92 -1.52
N VAL A 97 1.86 13.16 -0.62
CA VAL A 97 1.82 14.39 0.19
C VAL A 97 2.89 14.35 1.29
N LEU A 98 3.04 13.21 1.96
CA LEU A 98 4.01 13.04 3.04
C LEU A 98 5.46 12.98 2.53
N TYR A 99 5.67 12.41 1.34
CA TYR A 99 6.98 12.23 0.71
C TYR A 99 6.93 12.78 -0.73
N PRO A 100 6.93 14.11 -0.89
CA PRO A 100 6.94 14.71 -2.22
C PRO A 100 8.25 14.35 -2.94
N ALA A 101 8.14 13.98 -4.20
CA ALA A 101 9.26 13.65 -5.08
C ALA A 101 10.07 14.91 -5.45
N ALA A 102 10.67 15.57 -4.45
CA ALA A 102 11.39 16.83 -4.61
C ALA A 102 12.90 16.66 -4.83
N ALA A 103 13.36 15.45 -5.18
CA ALA A 103 14.77 15.16 -5.40
C ALA A 103 15.07 15.06 -6.91
N ASP A 104 16.18 15.64 -7.34
CA ASP A 104 16.66 15.57 -8.74
C ASP A 104 17.22 14.18 -9.11
N ILE A 105 17.50 13.34 -8.10
CA ILE A 105 18.06 12.01 -8.28
C ILE A 105 17.14 10.98 -7.65
N HIS A 106 16.76 9.99 -8.46
CA HIS A 106 15.95 8.85 -8.04
C HIS A 106 16.67 7.55 -8.34
N ILE A 107 16.53 6.58 -7.46
CA ILE A 107 17.02 5.21 -7.63
C ILE A 107 15.81 4.33 -7.90
N THR A 108 15.84 3.57 -8.98
CA THR A 108 14.80 2.62 -9.33
C THR A 108 15.31 1.21 -9.10
N ASP A 109 14.52 0.39 -8.41
CA ASP A 109 14.78 -1.03 -8.21
C ASP A 109 13.54 -1.85 -8.54
N GLY A 110 13.76 -3.06 -9.04
CA GLY A 110 12.71 -3.99 -9.44
C GLY A 110 12.79 -5.33 -8.69
N PHE A 111 11.64 -5.86 -8.30
CA PHE A 111 11.59 -7.14 -7.60
C PHE A 111 10.39 -8.00 -8.03
N PRO A 112 10.55 -9.34 -8.01
CA PRO A 112 9.50 -10.27 -8.39
C PRO A 112 8.44 -10.39 -7.30
N ILE A 113 7.16 -10.32 -7.68
CA ILE A 113 5.99 -10.56 -6.82
C ILE A 113 5.25 -11.77 -7.35
N SER A 114 5.46 -12.94 -6.74
CA SER A 114 4.76 -14.17 -7.12
C SER A 114 3.32 -14.17 -6.63
N VAL A 115 2.36 -14.40 -7.52
CA VAL A 115 0.94 -14.52 -7.18
C VAL A 115 0.64 -15.88 -6.55
N CYS A 116 1.28 -16.94 -7.07
CA CYS A 116 1.11 -18.28 -6.55
C CYS A 116 2.32 -19.17 -6.89
N MET A 117 2.39 -20.34 -6.26
CA MET A 117 3.37 -21.36 -6.62
C MET A 117 3.17 -21.85 -8.07
N ASN A 118 4.26 -22.12 -8.79
CA ASN A 118 4.24 -22.52 -10.19
C ASN A 118 3.31 -23.70 -10.48
N CYS A 119 3.25 -24.70 -9.60
CA CYS A 119 2.36 -25.85 -9.71
C CYS A 119 0.86 -25.53 -9.57
N ARG A 120 0.51 -24.33 -9.11
CA ARG A 120 -0.88 -23.90 -8.93
C ARG A 120 -1.37 -22.94 -10.02
N VAL A 121 -0.51 -22.52 -10.92
CA VAL A 121 -0.84 -21.51 -11.97
C VAL A 121 -2.00 -21.99 -12.84
N SER A 122 -2.02 -23.27 -13.24
CA SER A 122 -3.10 -23.83 -14.07
C SER A 122 -4.48 -23.90 -13.39
N ARG A 123 -4.49 -23.93 -12.04
CA ARG A 123 -5.71 -24.02 -11.22
C ARG A 123 -6.14 -22.68 -10.63
N ARG A 124 -5.49 -21.58 -11.02
CA ARG A 124 -5.82 -20.26 -10.48
C ARG A 124 -7.23 -19.82 -10.83
N LYS A 125 -7.90 -19.19 -9.87
CA LYS A 125 -9.25 -18.62 -10.06
C LYS A 125 -9.25 -17.11 -10.30
N ILE A 126 -8.16 -16.44 -9.94
CA ILE A 126 -7.93 -14.99 -10.06
C ILE A 126 -6.86 -14.72 -11.13
N PHE A 127 -6.82 -13.51 -11.66
CA PHE A 127 -5.86 -13.10 -12.70
C PHE A 127 -5.84 -14.08 -13.88
N LYS A 128 -7.00 -14.29 -14.49
CA LYS A 128 -7.16 -15.27 -15.58
C LYS A 128 -6.61 -14.76 -16.90
N SER A 129 -6.62 -13.45 -17.12
CA SER A 129 -6.08 -12.84 -18.34
C SER A 129 -4.55 -12.79 -18.27
N GLU A 130 -3.88 -13.05 -19.40
CA GLU A 130 -2.43 -12.99 -19.51
C GLU A 130 -1.93 -11.54 -19.53
N ASP A 131 -2.79 -10.59 -19.87
CA ASP A 131 -2.48 -9.16 -19.88
C ASP A 131 -2.34 -8.58 -18.46
N GLU A 132 -2.93 -9.23 -17.45
CA GLU A 132 -2.86 -8.78 -16.07
C GLU A 132 -1.64 -9.35 -15.32
N VAL A 133 -1.28 -10.61 -15.61
CA VAL A 133 -0.23 -11.36 -14.89
C VAL A 133 0.47 -12.32 -15.83
N SER A 134 1.79 -12.38 -15.78
CA SER A 134 2.58 -13.21 -16.70
C SER A 134 3.70 -13.98 -16.00
N TRP A 135 4.41 -14.80 -16.79
CA TRP A 135 5.62 -15.46 -16.38
C TRP A 135 6.81 -14.52 -16.49
N GLY A 136 7.63 -14.47 -15.44
CA GLY A 136 8.90 -13.78 -15.40
C GLY A 136 10.03 -14.68 -14.93
N PHE A 137 11.25 -14.20 -15.07
CA PHE A 137 12.45 -14.88 -14.59
C PHE A 137 13.22 -13.97 -13.64
N CYS A 138 13.49 -14.46 -12.43
CA CYS A 138 14.31 -13.76 -11.45
C CYS A 138 15.77 -14.25 -11.57
N ALA A 139 16.63 -13.44 -12.16
CA ALA A 139 18.03 -13.79 -12.40
C ALA A 139 18.80 -14.05 -11.11
N SER A 140 18.58 -13.27 -10.05
CA SER A 140 19.26 -13.40 -8.76
C SER A 140 18.94 -14.73 -8.05
N LYS A 141 17.73 -15.25 -8.25
CA LYS A 141 17.26 -16.53 -7.68
C LYS A 141 17.30 -17.69 -8.67
N GLN A 142 17.69 -17.46 -9.94
CA GLN A 142 17.69 -18.45 -11.02
C GLN A 142 16.34 -19.18 -11.12
N GLN A 143 15.22 -18.47 -10.96
CA GLN A 143 13.91 -19.10 -10.84
C GLN A 143 12.85 -18.37 -11.67
N HIS A 144 12.02 -19.15 -12.39
CA HIS A 144 10.80 -18.64 -13.00
C HIS A 144 9.72 -18.42 -11.95
N TYR A 145 8.95 -17.37 -12.09
CA TYR A 145 7.80 -17.06 -11.26
C TYR A 145 6.62 -16.60 -12.11
N PHE A 146 5.42 -16.79 -11.58
CA PHE A 146 4.19 -16.30 -12.19
C PHE A 146 3.63 -15.17 -11.31
N GLY A 147 3.54 -13.95 -11.85
CA GLY A 147 3.15 -12.81 -11.03
C GLY A 147 3.36 -11.46 -11.71
N PHE A 148 3.70 -10.51 -10.89
CA PHE A 148 4.01 -9.13 -11.25
C PHE A 148 5.49 -8.84 -11.07
N HIS A 149 5.96 -7.82 -11.77
CA HIS A 149 7.21 -7.13 -11.47
C HIS A 149 6.85 -5.85 -10.71
N GLY A 150 7.34 -5.72 -9.48
CA GLY A 150 7.20 -4.51 -8.66
C GLY A 150 8.34 -3.57 -8.96
N HIS A 151 8.03 -2.30 -9.27
CA HIS A 151 9.00 -1.23 -9.47
C HIS A 151 8.88 -0.26 -8.32
N VAL A 152 9.99 0.02 -7.64
CA VAL A 152 10.08 1.01 -6.56
C VAL A 152 11.02 2.10 -6.99
N VAL A 153 10.62 3.33 -6.79
CA VAL A 153 11.46 4.51 -6.98
C VAL A 153 11.70 5.14 -5.62
N THR A 154 12.97 5.28 -5.25
CA THR A 154 13.38 5.93 -4.00
C THR A 154 14.19 7.20 -4.29
N ASN A 155 14.19 8.12 -3.33
CA ASN A 155 15.11 9.25 -3.33
C ASN A 155 16.42 8.89 -2.58
N LEU A 156 17.36 9.84 -2.53
CA LEU A 156 18.65 9.64 -1.83
C LEU A 156 18.52 9.48 -0.29
N ARG A 157 17.33 9.64 0.26
CA ARG A 157 17.03 9.42 1.68
C ARG A 157 16.38 8.07 1.94
N ASP A 158 16.38 7.17 0.94
CA ASP A 158 15.70 5.87 0.97
C ASP A 158 14.15 5.96 1.17
N GLU A 159 13.56 7.12 0.88
CA GLU A 159 12.11 7.29 0.94
C GLU A 159 11.49 6.82 -0.38
N ILE A 160 10.45 5.97 -0.31
CA ILE A 160 9.72 5.51 -1.49
C ILE A 160 8.85 6.65 -2.00
N VAL A 161 9.17 7.17 -3.19
CA VAL A 161 8.45 8.26 -3.84
C VAL A 161 7.45 7.77 -4.88
N ALA A 162 7.68 6.60 -5.46
CA ALA A 162 6.75 5.97 -6.41
C ALA A 162 6.82 4.45 -6.33
N PHE A 163 5.72 3.81 -6.70
CA PHE A 163 5.61 2.36 -6.81
C PHE A 163 4.70 2.01 -8.00
N ALA A 164 5.11 1.04 -8.81
CA ALA A 164 4.30 0.53 -9.90
C ALA A 164 4.35 -1.00 -9.95
N LEU A 165 3.29 -1.60 -10.48
CA LEU A 165 3.20 -3.03 -10.76
C LEU A 165 3.01 -3.22 -12.25
N THR A 166 3.84 -4.07 -12.87
CA THR A 166 3.68 -4.50 -14.25
C THR A 166 3.57 -6.03 -14.31
N PRO A 167 3.00 -6.62 -15.35
CA PRO A 167 3.12 -8.05 -15.58
C PRO A 167 4.59 -8.47 -15.60
N ALA A 168 4.90 -9.67 -15.12
CA ALA A 168 6.28 -10.13 -14.91
C ALA A 168 7.14 -10.23 -16.17
N ASN A 169 6.54 -10.21 -17.38
CA ASN A 169 7.23 -10.21 -18.68
C ASN A 169 7.61 -8.81 -19.19
N VAL A 170 7.19 -7.75 -18.49
CA VAL A 170 7.53 -6.37 -18.87
C VAL A 170 8.93 -6.05 -18.37
N ASP A 171 9.81 -5.57 -19.25
CA ASP A 171 11.18 -5.18 -18.90
C ASP A 171 11.16 -3.92 -18.00
N GLU A 172 12.08 -3.86 -17.05
CA GLU A 172 12.26 -2.72 -16.14
C GLU A 172 12.37 -1.38 -16.87
N ARG A 173 13.03 -1.37 -18.05
CA ARG A 173 13.24 -0.18 -18.86
C ARG A 173 11.96 0.36 -19.51
N SER A 174 10.96 -0.47 -19.76
CA SER A 174 9.68 -0.08 -20.35
C SER A 174 8.63 0.30 -19.32
N GLY A 175 8.84 -0.06 -18.03
CA GLY A 175 7.94 0.29 -16.92
C GLY A 175 8.09 1.72 -16.39
N THR A 176 9.25 2.35 -16.66
CA THR A 176 9.49 3.77 -16.39
C THR A 176 9.30 4.53 -17.70
N GLY A 177 8.12 5.11 -17.90
CA GLY A 177 7.86 5.97 -19.06
C GLY A 177 8.93 7.05 -19.21
N SER A 178 9.26 7.41 -20.43
CA SER A 178 10.29 8.39 -20.82
C SER A 178 10.15 9.79 -20.18
N ASP A 179 9.08 10.04 -19.43
CA ASP A 179 8.74 11.33 -18.84
C ASP A 179 8.76 11.33 -17.31
N GLY A 180 9.28 10.28 -16.66
CA GLY A 180 9.39 10.22 -15.19
C GLY A 180 8.04 10.15 -14.45
N SER A 181 6.92 10.02 -15.15
CA SER A 181 5.60 9.80 -14.57
C SER A 181 5.25 8.31 -14.64
N PRO A 182 4.95 7.66 -13.52
CA PRO A 182 4.42 6.30 -13.56
C PRO A 182 3.07 6.33 -14.29
N ALA A 183 2.91 5.45 -15.26
CA ALA A 183 1.62 5.24 -15.92
C ALA A 183 0.58 4.85 -14.85
N CYS A 184 -0.52 5.61 -14.80
CA CYS A 184 -1.70 5.30 -13.98
C CYS A 184 -2.45 4.09 -14.52
#